data_909ede9ead710f071f2abd1595b1966e
#
_entry.id   909ede9ead710f071f2abd1595b1966e
#
_cell.length_a   1.000
_cell.length_b   1.000
_cell.length_c   1.000
_cell.angle_alpha   90.00
_cell.angle_beta   90.00
_cell.angle_gamma   90.00
#
_symmetry.space_group_name_H-M   'P 1'
#
loop_
_entity.id
_entity.type
_entity.pdbx_description
1 polymer ?
#
loop_
_entity_poly.entity_id
_entity_poly.type
_entity_poly.pdbx_seq_one_letter_code
_entity_poly.pdbx_strand_id
1 'polypeptide(L)'
;TLDLNEDKKDNINIKVFGTRWDKDPNYNLYKMSVKIGHFKFKKYTNIIKKAKIALCLFSDENKDTITARAMEIPAAGTFMLSLKTFAMKKIFKENKEVVFFNNYRDCVKKCNYYLKNNKKLNQIAKNGHYKVTKIINNNNHEFIKKIVNKI
;
A
#
# COMPACT_ATOMS: atom_id res chain seq x y z
N THR A 1 11.82 -22.59 -7.37
CA THR A 1 10.85 -23.52 -6.81
C THR A 1 10.51 -23.00 -5.43
N LEU A 2 9.35 -22.39 -5.28
CA LEU A 2 8.77 -21.98 -3.99
C LEU A 2 8.27 -23.26 -3.32
N ASP A 3 8.92 -23.67 -2.27
CA ASP A 3 8.44 -24.73 -1.38
C ASP A 3 7.27 -24.19 -0.57
N LEU A 4 6.05 -24.48 -1.01
CA LEU A 4 4.80 -24.01 -0.40
C LEU A 4 4.32 -24.92 0.76
N ASN A 5 5.16 -25.84 1.25
CA ASN A 5 4.71 -26.93 2.12
C ASN A 5 5.06 -26.79 3.61
N GLU A 6 5.69 -25.73 4.08
CA GLU A 6 6.12 -25.67 5.50
C GLU A 6 5.45 -24.62 6.38
N ASP A 7 4.65 -23.68 5.84
CA ASP A 7 3.96 -22.73 6.70
C ASP A 7 2.47 -23.12 6.81
N LYS A 8 2.02 -23.40 8.04
CA LYS A 8 0.58 -23.49 8.38
C LYS A 8 -0.12 -22.40 7.61
N LYS A 9 -1.05 -22.78 6.72
CA LYS A 9 -1.92 -21.86 5.95
C LYS A 9 -2.60 -20.89 6.92
N ASP A 10 -1.93 -19.79 7.23
CA ASP A 10 -2.59 -18.64 7.78
C ASP A 10 -3.60 -18.18 6.72
N ASN A 11 -4.87 -18.31 7.02
CA ASN A 11 -5.99 -18.08 6.10
C ASN A 11 -6.17 -16.57 5.87
N ILE A 12 -5.15 -15.93 5.26
CA ILE A 12 -5.20 -14.51 4.91
C ILE A 12 -6.02 -14.37 3.63
N ASN A 13 -7.15 -13.67 3.72
CA ASN A 13 -7.98 -13.35 2.56
C ASN A 13 -7.29 -12.26 1.74
N ILE A 14 -6.55 -12.65 0.71
CA ILE A 14 -5.85 -11.77 -0.20
C ILE A 14 -6.73 -11.51 -1.43
N LYS A 15 -6.82 -10.23 -1.84
CA LYS A 15 -7.45 -9.84 -3.10
C LYS A 15 -6.50 -8.96 -3.90
N VAL A 16 -6.35 -9.30 -5.16
CA VAL A 16 -5.50 -8.57 -6.12
C VAL A 16 -6.40 -7.92 -7.16
N PHE A 17 -6.14 -6.66 -7.46
CA PHE A 17 -6.90 -5.88 -8.44
C PHE A 17 -5.94 -5.23 -9.43
N GLY A 18 -6.31 -5.19 -10.70
CA GLY A 18 -5.50 -4.53 -11.73
C GLY A 18 -5.60 -5.21 -13.08
N THR A 19 -4.69 -4.84 -13.97
CA THR A 19 -4.59 -5.37 -15.33
C THR A 19 -3.32 -6.19 -15.48
N ARG A 20 -3.27 -7.04 -16.51
CA ARG A 20 -2.09 -7.83 -16.92
C ARG A 20 -1.66 -8.94 -15.95
N TRP A 21 -2.41 -9.19 -14.87
CA TRP A 21 -2.12 -10.31 -13.96
C TRP A 21 -2.26 -11.67 -14.64
N ASP A 22 -3.13 -11.77 -15.65
CA ASP A 22 -3.34 -12.94 -16.51
C ASP A 22 -2.11 -13.33 -17.34
N LYS A 23 -1.14 -12.43 -17.46
CA LYS A 23 0.12 -12.68 -18.19
C LYS A 23 1.24 -13.23 -17.30
N ASP A 24 1.01 -13.31 -15.99
CA ASP A 24 1.97 -13.89 -15.06
C ASP A 24 2.02 -15.42 -15.25
N PRO A 25 3.21 -16.04 -15.42
CA PRO A 25 3.35 -17.50 -15.53
C PRO A 25 2.70 -18.28 -14.38
N ASN A 26 2.65 -17.69 -13.21
CA ASN A 26 2.07 -18.30 -12.00
C ASN A 26 0.60 -17.92 -11.77
N TYR A 27 -0.07 -17.25 -12.72
CA TYR A 27 -1.44 -16.76 -12.57
C TYR A 27 -2.43 -17.83 -12.07
N ASN A 28 -2.30 -19.07 -12.52
CA ASN A 28 -3.16 -20.17 -12.11
C ASN A 28 -3.15 -20.46 -10.61
N LEU A 29 -2.07 -20.13 -9.89
CA LEU A 29 -1.92 -20.34 -8.45
C LEU A 29 -2.79 -19.36 -7.64
N TYR A 30 -3.07 -18.17 -8.17
CA TYR A 30 -3.76 -17.12 -7.43
C TYR A 30 -4.95 -16.49 -8.17
N LYS A 31 -5.33 -17.00 -9.35
CA LYS A 31 -6.43 -16.46 -10.18
C LYS A 31 -7.76 -16.24 -9.44
N MET A 32 -8.07 -17.07 -8.44
CA MET A 32 -9.28 -16.93 -7.62
C MET A 32 -9.28 -15.68 -6.74
N SER A 33 -8.10 -15.12 -6.46
CA SER A 33 -7.93 -13.90 -5.65
C SER A 33 -7.79 -12.64 -6.51
N VAL A 34 -7.75 -12.77 -7.83
CA VAL A 34 -7.50 -11.65 -8.77
C VAL A 34 -8.80 -11.19 -9.40
N LYS A 35 -9.00 -9.88 -9.43
CA LYS A 35 -10.00 -9.22 -10.27
C LYS A 35 -9.30 -8.37 -11.32
N ILE A 36 -9.29 -8.87 -12.55
CA ILE A 36 -8.70 -8.18 -13.69
C ILE A 36 -9.66 -7.09 -14.17
N GLY A 37 -9.12 -5.92 -14.49
CA GLY A 37 -9.86 -4.81 -15.09
C GLY A 37 -9.36 -3.44 -14.65
N HIS A 38 -9.82 -2.43 -15.40
CA HIS A 38 -9.65 -1.03 -15.04
C HIS A 38 -10.77 -0.61 -14.07
N PHE A 39 -10.39 -0.06 -12.94
CA PHE A 39 -11.35 0.41 -11.95
C PHE A 39 -11.45 1.93 -11.97
N LYS A 40 -12.68 2.47 -12.06
CA LYS A 40 -12.91 3.92 -11.88
C LYS A 40 -12.43 4.34 -10.48
N PHE A 41 -11.90 5.53 -10.36
CA PHE A 41 -11.28 6.07 -9.14
C PHE A 41 -12.11 5.84 -7.86
N LYS A 42 -13.43 6.14 -7.90
CA LYS A 42 -14.34 5.92 -6.76
C LYS A 42 -14.40 4.45 -6.31
N LYS A 43 -14.41 3.51 -7.26
CA LYS A 43 -14.42 2.07 -6.96
C LYS A 43 -13.09 1.62 -6.38
N TYR A 44 -11.99 2.10 -6.92
CA TYR A 44 -10.62 1.85 -6.44
C TYR A 44 -10.44 2.32 -5.00
N THR A 45 -10.80 3.57 -4.71
CA THR A 45 -10.73 4.13 -3.34
C THR A 45 -11.56 3.32 -2.34
N ASN A 46 -12.75 2.87 -2.72
CA ASN A 46 -13.60 2.04 -1.86
C ASN A 46 -12.98 0.65 -1.60
N ILE A 47 -12.28 0.08 -2.58
CA ILE A 47 -11.57 -1.19 -2.40
C ILE A 47 -10.47 -1.03 -1.35
N ILE A 48 -9.65 0.03 -1.48
CA ILE A 48 -8.58 0.31 -0.52
C ILE A 48 -9.14 0.53 0.88
N LYS A 49 -10.18 1.35 1.04
CA LYS A 49 -10.81 1.64 2.34
C LYS A 49 -11.35 0.40 3.05
N LYS A 50 -11.77 -0.63 2.31
CA LYS A 50 -12.28 -1.88 2.88
C LYS A 50 -11.18 -2.87 3.25
N ALA A 51 -9.96 -2.66 2.82
CA ALA A 51 -8.84 -3.52 3.16
C ALA A 51 -8.31 -3.19 4.56
N LYS A 52 -7.98 -4.21 5.35
CA LYS A 52 -7.25 -4.02 6.61
C LYS A 52 -5.81 -3.60 6.35
N ILE A 53 -5.17 -4.25 5.38
CA ILE A 53 -3.81 -3.97 4.94
C ILE A 53 -3.82 -3.79 3.43
N ALA A 54 -3.19 -2.73 2.93
CA ALA A 54 -2.93 -2.55 1.52
C ALA A 54 -1.42 -2.59 1.26
N LEU A 55 -1.01 -3.42 0.28
CA LEU A 55 0.37 -3.54 -0.12
C LEU A 55 0.74 -2.42 -1.11
N CYS A 56 1.86 -1.77 -0.84
CA CYS A 56 2.48 -0.82 -1.76
C CYS A 56 3.75 -1.45 -2.35
N LEU A 57 3.61 -1.93 -3.59
CA LEU A 57 4.67 -2.55 -4.36
C LEU A 57 5.17 -1.59 -5.42
N PHE A 58 6.42 -1.72 -5.80
CA PHE A 58 7.07 -0.94 -6.85
C PHE A 58 7.43 -1.84 -8.02
N SER A 59 7.46 -1.28 -9.23
CA SER A 59 7.89 -2.00 -10.43
C SER A 59 9.40 -2.02 -10.51
N ASP A 60 9.98 -3.23 -10.63
CA ASP A 60 11.42 -3.38 -10.89
C ASP A 60 11.77 -2.94 -12.31
N GLU A 61 10.87 -3.17 -13.28
CA GLU A 61 11.05 -2.74 -14.68
C GLU A 61 11.20 -1.22 -14.80
N ASN A 62 10.39 -0.46 -14.04
CA ASN A 62 10.42 1.01 -14.06
C ASN A 62 11.44 1.60 -13.08
N LYS A 63 12.11 0.77 -12.27
CA LYS A 63 12.98 1.21 -11.17
C LYS A 63 12.28 2.20 -10.23
N ASP A 64 10.98 2.00 -10.01
CA ASP A 64 10.18 2.89 -9.17
C ASP A 64 10.67 2.84 -7.72
N THR A 65 10.92 3.99 -7.14
CA THR A 65 11.27 4.13 -5.72
C THR A 65 10.10 4.66 -4.89
N ILE A 66 9.11 5.24 -5.57
CA ILE A 66 7.85 5.73 -5.03
C ILE A 66 6.78 5.73 -6.12
N THR A 67 5.52 5.49 -5.77
CA THR A 67 4.37 5.55 -6.69
C THR A 67 3.23 6.35 -6.05
N ALA A 68 2.22 6.72 -6.85
CA ALA A 68 1.01 7.38 -6.36
C ALA A 68 0.34 6.61 -5.21
N ARG A 69 0.41 5.27 -5.20
CA ARG A 69 -0.14 4.42 -4.14
C ARG A 69 0.43 4.74 -2.76
N ALA A 70 1.66 5.24 -2.68
CA ALA A 70 2.28 5.64 -1.42
C ALA A 70 1.51 6.79 -0.74
N MET A 71 0.79 7.61 -1.52
CA MET A 71 -0.09 8.66 -1.00
C MET A 71 -1.54 8.21 -0.93
N GLU A 72 -2.03 7.47 -1.92
CA GLU A 72 -3.44 7.04 -2.03
C GLU A 72 -3.86 6.10 -0.91
N ILE A 73 -3.01 5.13 -0.54
CA ILE A 73 -3.31 4.15 0.52
C ILE A 73 -3.52 4.84 1.87
N PRO A 74 -2.57 5.63 2.40
CA PRO A 74 -2.77 6.31 3.66
C PRO A 74 -3.81 7.44 3.56
N ALA A 75 -3.98 8.11 2.41
CA ALA A 75 -5.07 9.07 2.21
C ALA A 75 -6.45 8.42 2.36
N ALA A 76 -6.60 7.16 1.98
CA ALA A 76 -7.82 6.38 2.19
C ALA A 76 -8.02 5.94 3.66
N GLY A 77 -7.06 6.19 4.55
CA GLY A 77 -7.10 5.76 5.95
C GLY A 77 -6.75 4.29 6.16
N THR A 78 -6.15 3.63 5.17
CA THR A 78 -5.82 2.20 5.22
C THR A 78 -4.38 2.01 5.67
N PHE A 79 -4.14 0.94 6.46
CA PHE A 79 -2.79 0.56 6.86
C PHE A 79 -1.97 0.18 5.63
N MET A 80 -0.84 0.85 5.46
CA MET A 80 0.08 0.61 4.35
C MET A 80 1.24 -0.28 4.78
N LEU A 81 1.40 -1.41 4.11
CA LEU A 81 2.58 -2.26 4.18
C LEU A 81 3.35 -2.12 2.86
N SER A 82 4.51 -1.49 2.89
CA SER A 82 5.23 -1.07 1.69
C SER A 82 6.59 -1.75 1.56
N LEU A 83 6.99 -2.03 0.33
CA LEU A 83 8.39 -2.36 0.06
C LEU A 83 9.28 -1.20 0.52
N LYS A 84 10.39 -1.54 1.18
CA LYS A 84 11.32 -0.55 1.74
C LYS A 84 12.18 0.08 0.66
N THR A 85 12.06 1.38 0.47
CA THR A 85 12.93 2.17 -0.41
C THR A 85 13.49 3.38 0.32
N PHE A 86 14.56 3.94 -0.20
CA PHE A 86 15.15 5.16 0.35
C PHE A 86 14.18 6.36 0.26
N ALA A 87 13.46 6.49 -0.86
CA ALA A 87 12.47 7.54 -1.05
C ALA A 87 11.32 7.45 -0.03
N MET A 88 10.79 6.24 0.19
CA MET A 88 9.73 6.02 1.17
C MET A 88 10.16 6.35 2.60
N LYS A 89 11.40 6.00 2.98
CA LYS A 89 11.96 6.33 4.31
C LYS A 89 12.13 7.84 4.55
N LYS A 90 12.32 8.64 3.49
CA LYS A 90 12.36 10.10 3.60
C LYS A 90 11.00 10.72 3.90
N ILE A 91 9.92 10.07 3.44
CA ILE A 91 8.56 10.60 3.56
C ILE A 91 7.89 10.12 4.85
N PHE A 92 8.03 8.83 5.17
CA PHE A 92 7.29 8.18 6.24
C PHE A 92 8.19 7.65 7.35
N LYS A 93 7.73 7.79 8.59
CA LYS A 93 8.36 7.21 9.78
C LYS A 93 7.93 5.74 9.92
N GLU A 94 8.92 4.83 9.81
CA GLU A 94 8.69 3.38 9.96
C GLU A 94 8.06 3.05 11.32
N ASN A 95 7.13 2.12 11.33
CA ASN A 95 6.36 1.63 12.49
C ASN A 95 5.50 2.71 13.21
N LYS A 96 5.43 3.92 12.66
CA LYS A 96 4.58 5.00 13.16
C LYS A 96 3.52 5.43 12.13
N GLU A 97 3.92 5.61 10.88
CA GLU A 97 3.07 6.12 9.78
C GLU A 97 2.90 5.08 8.67
N VAL A 98 3.83 4.14 8.57
CA VAL A 98 3.86 3.05 7.60
C VAL A 98 4.65 1.88 8.20
N VAL A 99 4.45 0.68 7.66
CA VAL A 99 5.34 -0.45 7.93
C VAL A 99 6.03 -0.84 6.64
N PHE A 100 7.35 -1.00 6.70
CA PHE A 100 8.14 -1.46 5.56
C PHE A 100 8.44 -2.96 5.66
N PHE A 101 8.61 -3.59 4.51
CA PHE A 101 9.13 -4.95 4.39
C PHE A 101 10.27 -4.99 3.37
N ASN A 102 11.19 -5.95 3.53
CA ASN A 102 12.37 -6.07 2.68
C ASN A 102 12.21 -7.19 1.62
N ASN A 103 11.44 -8.22 1.92
CA ASN A 103 11.22 -9.39 1.05
C ASN A 103 9.86 -10.02 1.37
N TYR A 104 9.46 -11.04 0.57
CA TYR A 104 8.16 -11.68 0.70
C TYR A 104 7.95 -12.35 2.07
N ARG A 105 8.97 -12.99 2.66
CA ARG A 105 8.87 -13.63 3.98
C ARG A 105 8.60 -12.61 5.08
N ASP A 106 9.31 -11.48 5.04
CA ASP A 106 9.09 -10.36 5.96
C ASP A 106 7.70 -9.75 5.78
N CYS A 107 7.21 -9.64 4.52
CA CYS A 107 5.86 -9.19 4.21
C CYS A 107 4.80 -10.09 4.87
N VAL A 108 4.87 -11.40 4.65
CA VAL A 108 3.94 -12.38 5.23
C VAL A 108 3.95 -12.33 6.75
N LYS A 109 5.14 -12.34 7.36
CA LYS A 109 5.30 -12.23 8.82
C LYS A 109 4.63 -10.97 9.39
N LYS A 110 4.81 -9.83 8.73
CA LYS A 110 4.21 -8.55 9.13
C LYS A 110 2.70 -8.52 8.91
N CYS A 111 2.20 -9.07 7.81
CA CYS A 111 0.76 -9.23 7.60
C CYS A 111 0.12 -10.00 8.76
N ASN A 112 0.66 -11.17 9.10
CA ASN A 112 0.16 -12.01 10.20
C ASN A 112 0.20 -11.28 11.53
N TYR A 113 1.30 -10.60 11.82
CA TYR A 113 1.44 -9.84 13.06
C TYR A 113 0.40 -8.73 13.18
N TYR A 114 0.24 -7.89 12.16
CA TYR A 114 -0.66 -6.74 12.23
C TYR A 114 -2.13 -7.13 12.12
N LEU A 115 -2.49 -8.20 11.39
CA LEU A 115 -3.86 -8.73 11.37
C LEU A 115 -4.32 -9.24 12.75
N LYS A 116 -3.39 -9.74 13.58
CA LYS A 116 -3.65 -10.13 14.98
C LYS A 116 -3.62 -8.95 15.95
N ASN A 117 -3.01 -7.82 15.56
CA ASN A 117 -2.83 -6.62 16.40
C ASN A 117 -3.58 -5.40 15.86
N ASN A 118 -4.92 -5.50 15.80
CA ASN A 118 -5.79 -4.46 15.21
C ASN A 118 -5.58 -3.07 15.82
N LYS A 119 -5.33 -2.96 17.14
CA LYS A 119 -5.09 -1.66 17.80
C LYS A 119 -3.87 -0.95 17.21
N LYS A 120 -2.76 -1.66 17.06
CA LYS A 120 -1.52 -1.12 16.49
C LYS A 120 -1.66 -0.83 14.99
N LEU A 121 -2.33 -1.71 14.25
CA LEU A 121 -2.67 -1.51 12.84
C LEU A 121 -3.44 -0.20 12.64
N ASN A 122 -4.53 0.00 13.38
CA ASN A 122 -5.37 1.19 13.28
C ASN A 122 -4.62 2.47 13.68
N GLN A 123 -3.77 2.41 14.70
CA GLN A 123 -2.96 3.56 15.10
C GLN A 123 -2.00 4.01 14.00
N ILE A 124 -1.30 3.06 13.37
CA ILE A 124 -0.38 3.36 12.26
C ILE A 124 -1.14 3.89 11.05
N ALA A 125 -2.28 3.28 10.69
CA ALA A 125 -3.14 3.75 9.60
C ALA A 125 -3.59 5.20 9.83
N LYS A 126 -4.04 5.54 11.04
CA LYS A 126 -4.44 6.90 11.43
C LYS A 126 -3.28 7.90 11.31
N ASN A 127 -2.11 7.53 11.76
CA ASN A 127 -0.92 8.38 11.67
C ASN A 127 -0.49 8.61 10.22
N GLY A 128 -0.52 7.58 9.39
CA GLY A 128 -0.23 7.67 7.95
C GLY A 128 -1.23 8.58 7.24
N HIS A 129 -2.52 8.44 7.56
CA HIS A 129 -3.58 9.31 7.03
C HIS A 129 -3.33 10.78 7.40
N TYR A 130 -3.08 11.08 8.66
CA TYR A 130 -2.78 12.43 9.13
C TYR A 130 -1.56 13.03 8.42
N LYS A 131 -0.49 12.23 8.27
CA LYS A 131 0.74 12.65 7.57
C LYS A 131 0.46 13.06 6.13
N VAL A 132 -0.25 12.23 5.37
CA VAL A 132 -0.53 12.50 3.95
C VAL A 132 -1.49 13.67 3.78
N THR A 133 -2.53 13.76 4.59
CA THR A 133 -3.48 14.90 4.58
C THR A 133 -2.74 16.21 4.83
N LYS A 134 -1.82 16.24 5.80
CA LYS A 134 -1.01 17.43 6.07
C LYS A 134 -0.11 17.82 4.89
N ILE A 135 0.52 16.83 4.22
CA ILE A 135 1.34 17.08 3.03
C ILE A 135 0.51 17.68 1.91
N ILE A 136 -0.67 17.09 1.61
CA ILE A 136 -1.56 17.57 0.54
C ILE A 136 -2.04 19.00 0.84
N ASN A 137 -2.48 19.28 2.05
CA ASN A 137 -2.95 20.60 2.44
C ASN A 137 -1.85 21.65 2.36
N ASN A 138 -0.64 21.34 2.82
CA ASN A 138 0.49 22.27 2.74
C ASN A 138 0.86 22.57 1.28
N ASN A 139 0.91 21.56 0.41
CA ASN A 139 1.24 21.74 -1.01
C ASN A 139 0.19 22.60 -1.71
N ASN A 140 -1.10 22.37 -1.44
CA ASN A 140 -2.17 23.20 -2.01
C ASN A 140 -2.09 24.65 -1.53
N HIS A 141 -1.80 24.86 -0.23
CA HIS A 141 -1.66 26.20 0.33
C HIS A 141 -0.47 26.95 -0.25
N GLU A 142 0.68 26.31 -0.39
CA GLU A 142 1.86 26.88 -1.04
C GLU A 142 1.61 27.20 -2.52
N PHE A 143 0.88 26.33 -3.23
CA PHE A 143 0.53 26.55 -4.63
C PHE A 143 -0.39 27.78 -4.80
N ILE A 144 -1.42 27.91 -3.95
CA ILE A 144 -2.34 29.05 -3.96
C ILE A 144 -1.62 30.34 -3.65
N LYS A 145 -0.73 30.36 -2.64
CA LYS A 145 0.10 31.52 -2.31
C LYS A 145 0.93 32.00 -3.50
N LYS A 146 1.54 31.07 -4.25
CA LYS A 146 2.34 31.39 -5.43
C LYS A 146 1.52 32.02 -6.56
N ILE A 147 0.24 31.61 -6.71
CA ILE A 147 -0.68 32.24 -7.69
C ILE A 147 -1.04 33.66 -7.25
N VAL A 148 -1.50 33.82 -6.01
CA VAL A 148 -1.96 35.12 -5.49
C VAL A 148 -0.84 36.16 -5.49
N ASN A 149 0.40 35.78 -5.19
CA ASN A 149 1.54 36.71 -5.20
C ASN A 149 2.04 37.07 -6.61
N LYS A 150 1.47 36.47 -7.68
CA LYS A 150 1.81 36.77 -9.08
C LYS A 150 0.74 37.58 -9.83
N ILE A 151 -0.39 37.84 -9.17
CA ILE A 151 -1.46 38.72 -9.64
C ILE A 151 -1.30 40.10 -9.00
#